data_6bf0180f1ad4805f3d5691d1a6dc0c9d
#
_entry.id   6bf0180f1ad4805f3d5691d1a6dc0c9d
#
_cell.length_a   1.000
_cell.length_b   1.000
_cell.length_c   1.000
_cell.angle_alpha   90.00
_cell.angle_beta   90.00
_cell.angle_gamma   90.00
#
_symmetry.space_group_name_H-M   'P 1'
#
loop_
_entity.id
_entity.type
_entity.pdbx_description
1 polymer ?
#
loop_
_entity_poly.entity_id
_entity_poly.type
_entity_poly.pdbx_seq_one_letter_code
_entity_poly.pdbx_strand_id
1 'polypeptide(L)'
;DVPRNAARVLRYMDRYVLVTQGEVFYMTELLAKLEGLQRGPAGNTSLAAAFALAREMNEDEIIVVNETEYTGAGKLPSAQLTFAKQNNIEVKRGDPIKEDKPGERIVIPESPLQIGYIEIPMIQLKESYINQLFKRLNKTEFTKKEIEFIAEDIKESIGTVQKLIEKLRDNF
;
A
#
# COMPACT_ATOMS: atom_id res chain seq x y z
N ASP A 1 11.59 16.36 5.13
CA ASP A 1 12.15 15.00 5.34
C ASP A 1 11.30 13.85 4.80
N VAL A 2 10.15 14.13 4.23
CA VAL A 2 9.29 13.12 3.57
C VAL A 2 10.02 12.32 2.48
N PRO A 3 10.92 12.89 1.66
CA PRO A 3 11.62 12.13 0.64
C PRO A 3 12.62 11.10 1.15
N ARG A 4 13.31 11.42 2.23
CA ARG A 4 14.23 10.45 2.85
C ARG A 4 13.46 9.28 3.44
N ASN A 5 12.28 9.51 3.97
CA ASN A 5 11.45 8.45 4.51
C ASN A 5 10.90 7.55 3.40
N ALA A 6 10.51 8.11 2.25
CA ALA A 6 10.08 7.32 1.10
C ALA A 6 11.20 6.43 0.53
N ALA A 7 12.42 6.97 0.40
CA ALA A 7 13.57 6.21 -0.06
C ALA A 7 13.96 5.09 0.93
N ARG A 8 13.92 5.34 2.24
CA ARG A 8 14.18 4.30 3.25
C ARG A 8 13.22 3.13 3.14
N VAL A 9 11.96 3.40 2.85
CA VAL A 9 10.97 2.34 2.63
C VAL A 9 11.40 1.48 1.44
N LEU A 10 11.80 2.05 0.31
CA LEU A 10 12.30 1.29 -0.86
C LEU A 10 13.56 0.48 -0.54
N ARG A 11 14.41 0.96 0.38
CA ARG A 11 15.64 0.27 0.79
C ARG A 11 15.39 -0.96 1.65
N TYR A 12 14.36 -0.95 2.51
CA TYR A 12 14.19 -1.95 3.57
C TYR A 12 12.99 -2.87 3.38
N MET A 13 12.11 -2.59 2.42
CA MET A 13 10.95 -3.42 2.13
C MET A 13 11.22 -4.33 0.93
N ASP A 14 10.77 -5.56 1.03
CA ASP A 14 10.94 -6.56 -0.04
C ASP A 14 9.73 -6.58 -0.98
N ARG A 15 8.52 -6.32 -0.47
CA ARG A 15 7.27 -6.33 -1.23
C ARG A 15 6.36 -5.17 -0.84
N TYR A 16 5.57 -4.71 -1.80
CA TYR A 16 4.46 -3.79 -1.58
C TYR A 16 3.19 -4.38 -2.14
N VAL A 17 2.19 -4.44 -1.30
CA VAL A 17 0.86 -4.91 -1.68
C VAL A 17 -0.18 -3.84 -1.37
N LEU A 18 -1.20 -3.78 -2.20
CA LEU A 18 -2.34 -2.90 -2.05
C LEU A 18 -3.55 -3.75 -1.71
N VAL A 19 -4.27 -3.35 -0.68
CA VAL A 19 -5.58 -3.89 -0.31
C VAL A 19 -6.63 -2.79 -0.47
N THR A 20 -7.85 -3.17 -0.80
CA THR A 20 -8.94 -2.20 -0.99
C THR A 20 -9.53 -1.77 0.35
N GLN A 21 -10.19 -0.62 0.35
CA GLN A 21 -10.85 -0.09 1.55
C GLN A 21 -11.95 -1.03 2.08
N GLY A 22 -12.66 -1.70 1.18
CA GLY A 22 -13.70 -2.66 1.57
C GLY A 22 -13.15 -3.90 2.27
N GLU A 23 -12.00 -4.40 1.83
CA GLU A 23 -11.29 -5.50 2.50
C GLU A 23 -10.83 -5.12 3.89
N VAL A 24 -10.30 -3.91 4.05
CA VAL A 24 -9.88 -3.38 5.35
C VAL A 24 -11.07 -3.23 6.30
N PHE A 25 -12.21 -2.75 5.82
CA PHE A 25 -13.42 -2.65 6.62
C PHE A 25 -13.94 -4.02 7.05
N TYR A 26 -13.93 -4.98 6.13
CA TYR A 26 -14.33 -6.35 6.42
C TYR A 26 -13.44 -6.98 7.51
N MET A 27 -12.12 -6.84 7.39
CA MET A 27 -11.17 -7.36 8.38
C MET A 27 -11.30 -6.66 9.73
N THR A 28 -11.62 -5.37 9.76
CA THR A 28 -11.86 -4.64 11.00
C THR A 28 -13.06 -5.21 11.77
N GLU A 29 -14.16 -5.47 11.08
CA GLU A 29 -15.35 -6.09 11.68
C GLU A 29 -15.09 -7.55 12.07
N LEU A 30 -14.35 -8.29 11.26
CA LEU A 30 -14.01 -9.69 11.51
C LEU A 30 -13.15 -9.84 12.77
N LEU A 31 -12.10 -9.01 12.90
CA LEU A 31 -11.22 -9.00 14.07
C LEU A 31 -12.00 -8.69 15.35
N ALA A 32 -12.87 -7.69 15.32
CA ALA A 32 -13.70 -7.33 16.46
C ALA A 32 -14.66 -8.47 16.83
N LYS A 33 -15.25 -9.14 15.84
CA LYS A 33 -16.25 -10.19 16.04
C LYS A 33 -15.64 -11.50 16.53
N LEU A 34 -14.50 -11.91 16.00
CA LEU A 34 -13.89 -13.22 16.29
C LEU A 34 -12.94 -13.18 17.48
N GLU A 35 -12.15 -12.10 17.59
CA GLU A 35 -11.09 -11.99 18.60
C GLU A 35 -11.43 -10.97 19.71
N GLY A 36 -12.52 -10.24 19.59
CA GLY A 36 -12.88 -9.19 20.54
C GLY A 36 -11.95 -7.98 20.51
N LEU A 37 -11.10 -7.86 19.49
CA LEU A 37 -10.10 -6.80 19.36
C LEU A 37 -10.66 -5.66 18.52
N GLN A 38 -10.88 -4.52 19.15
CA GLN A 38 -11.30 -3.31 18.45
C GLN A 38 -10.09 -2.50 18.02
N ARG A 39 -9.86 -2.41 16.72
CA ARG A 39 -8.83 -1.62 16.07
C ARG A 39 -9.42 -0.75 14.97
N GLY A 40 -8.73 0.34 14.61
CA GLY A 40 -9.16 1.19 13.51
C GLY A 40 -8.89 0.56 12.14
N PRO A 41 -9.64 0.99 11.12
CA PRO A 41 -9.43 0.48 9.75
C PRO A 41 -8.01 0.74 9.23
N ALA A 42 -7.38 1.86 9.60
CA ALA A 42 -6.02 2.16 9.15
C ALA A 42 -4.99 1.15 9.66
N GLY A 43 -5.09 0.75 10.94
CA GLY A 43 -4.26 -0.32 11.51
C GLY A 43 -4.51 -1.67 10.84
N ASN A 44 -5.77 -2.00 10.59
CA ASN A 44 -6.18 -3.24 9.96
C ASN A 44 -5.82 -3.36 8.45
N THR A 45 -5.22 -2.35 7.85
CA THR A 45 -4.66 -2.45 6.49
C THR A 45 -3.57 -3.53 6.44
N SER A 46 -2.67 -3.54 7.41
CA SER A 46 -1.63 -4.58 7.50
C SER A 46 -2.22 -5.96 7.80
N LEU A 47 -3.27 -6.04 8.60
CA LEU A 47 -3.95 -7.31 8.88
C LEU A 47 -4.65 -7.88 7.63
N ALA A 48 -5.33 -7.05 6.84
CA ALA A 48 -5.97 -7.49 5.60
C ALA A 48 -4.93 -8.04 4.60
N ALA A 49 -3.80 -7.34 4.44
CA ALA A 49 -2.70 -7.81 3.61
C ALA A 49 -2.10 -9.12 4.13
N ALA A 50 -1.83 -9.22 5.44
CA ALA A 50 -1.30 -10.43 6.06
C ALA A 50 -2.25 -11.62 5.91
N PHE A 51 -3.55 -11.42 6.06
CA PHE A 51 -4.55 -12.47 5.87
C PHE A 51 -4.56 -13.00 4.42
N ALA A 52 -4.46 -12.12 3.44
CA ALA A 52 -4.37 -12.52 2.04
C ALA A 52 -3.07 -13.29 1.75
N LEU A 53 -1.92 -12.79 2.24
CA LEU A 53 -0.60 -13.43 2.08
C LEU A 53 -0.50 -14.78 2.80
N ALA A 54 -1.12 -14.93 3.96
CA ALA A 54 -1.10 -16.18 4.73
C ALA A 54 -1.61 -17.39 3.94
N ARG A 55 -2.50 -17.18 2.97
CA ARG A 55 -3.01 -18.27 2.12
C ARG A 55 -1.99 -18.82 1.12
N GLU A 56 -0.87 -18.14 0.93
CA GLU A 56 0.25 -18.54 0.07
C GLU A 56 1.39 -19.17 0.87
N MET A 57 1.30 -19.17 2.20
CA MET A 57 2.32 -19.64 3.11
C MET A 57 2.09 -21.09 3.54
N ASN A 58 3.14 -21.72 4.05
CA ASN A 58 3.03 -23.03 4.67
C ASN A 58 2.43 -22.92 6.08
N GLU A 59 1.90 -24.03 6.60
CA GLU A 59 1.21 -24.06 7.90
C GLU A 59 2.12 -23.75 9.10
N ASP A 60 3.42 -23.95 8.96
CA ASP A 60 4.44 -23.69 9.99
C ASP A 60 5.05 -22.28 9.91
N GLU A 61 4.70 -21.49 8.90
CA GLU A 61 5.18 -20.12 8.76
C GLU A 61 4.34 -19.14 9.59
N ILE A 62 5.01 -18.11 10.12
CA ILE A 62 4.39 -17.13 11.02
C ILE A 62 4.47 -15.74 10.39
N ILE A 63 3.33 -15.03 10.38
CA ILE A 63 3.28 -13.62 10.01
C ILE A 63 3.16 -12.78 11.29
N VAL A 64 4.06 -11.81 11.44
CA VAL A 64 3.96 -10.79 12.48
C VAL A 64 3.34 -9.53 11.87
N VAL A 65 2.18 -9.13 12.37
CA VAL A 65 1.45 -7.96 11.92
C VAL A 65 1.71 -6.79 12.85
N ASN A 66 2.18 -5.67 12.31
CA ASN A 66 2.30 -4.42 13.07
C ASN A 66 0.97 -3.67 13.04
N GLU A 67 0.20 -3.79 14.09
CA GLU A 67 -1.08 -3.11 14.29
C GLU A 67 -0.85 -1.76 14.98
N THR A 68 -0.96 -0.68 14.23
CA THR A 68 -0.50 0.65 14.67
C THR A 68 -1.59 1.56 15.20
N GLU A 69 -2.85 1.23 15.01
CA GLU A 69 -3.97 2.09 15.39
C GLU A 69 -4.81 1.49 16.51
N TYR A 70 -4.91 2.25 17.60
CA TYR A 70 -5.94 2.01 18.62
C TYR A 70 -7.18 2.85 18.28
N THR A 71 -8.33 2.21 18.16
CA THR A 71 -9.59 2.92 18.01
C THR A 71 -9.99 3.58 19.31
N GLY A 72 -9.49 4.76 19.56
CA GLY A 72 -10.26 5.71 20.36
C GLY A 72 -11.55 6.04 19.61
N ALA A 73 -12.61 6.34 20.34
CA ALA A 73 -13.97 6.59 19.88
C ALA A 73 -14.16 7.08 18.43
N GLY A 74 -14.98 6.40 17.65
CA GLY A 74 -15.60 6.92 16.45
C GLY A 74 -14.93 6.57 15.11
N LYS A 75 -13.91 5.74 15.08
CA LYS A 75 -13.26 5.31 13.82
C LYS A 75 -13.72 3.94 13.31
N LEU A 76 -14.93 3.56 13.63
CA LEU A 76 -15.50 2.33 13.12
C LEU A 76 -15.86 2.47 11.63
N PRO A 77 -15.83 1.36 10.85
CA PRO A 77 -16.23 1.35 9.44
C PRO A 77 -17.59 1.99 9.18
N SER A 78 -18.54 1.85 10.11
CA SER A 78 -19.87 2.46 10.00
C SER A 78 -19.84 3.98 9.83
N ALA A 79 -18.94 4.69 10.50
CA ALA A 79 -18.80 6.14 10.35
C ALA A 79 -18.23 6.50 8.97
N GLN A 80 -17.27 5.72 8.48
CA GLN A 80 -16.69 5.94 7.16
C GLN A 80 -17.65 5.60 6.02
N LEU A 81 -18.47 4.57 6.18
CA LEU A 81 -19.53 4.24 5.22
C LEU A 81 -20.63 5.30 5.18
N THR A 82 -20.92 5.95 6.31
CA THR A 82 -21.81 7.13 6.34
C THR A 82 -21.24 8.29 5.53
N PHE A 83 -19.96 8.58 5.70
CA PHE A 83 -19.26 9.60 4.90
C PHE A 83 -19.29 9.25 3.40
N ALA A 84 -19.04 8.00 3.04
CA ALA A 84 -19.08 7.54 1.65
C ALA A 84 -20.44 7.82 1.02
N LYS A 85 -21.54 7.48 1.72
CA LYS A 85 -22.91 7.75 1.25
C LYS A 85 -23.18 9.24 1.08
N GLN A 86 -22.72 10.09 2.00
CA GLN A 86 -22.90 11.55 1.92
C GLN A 86 -22.15 12.18 0.75
N ASN A 87 -21.09 11.54 0.28
CA ASN A 87 -20.26 11.99 -0.85
C ASN A 87 -20.53 11.23 -2.15
N ASN A 88 -21.67 10.56 -2.27
CA ASN A 88 -22.09 9.79 -3.45
C ASN A 88 -21.10 8.67 -3.86
N ILE A 89 -20.36 8.12 -2.91
CA ILE A 89 -19.52 6.94 -3.12
C ILE A 89 -20.41 5.71 -2.94
N GLU A 90 -20.52 4.90 -3.96
CA GLU A 90 -21.30 3.66 -3.92
C GLU A 90 -20.67 2.69 -2.91
N VAL A 91 -21.50 2.04 -2.09
CA VAL A 91 -21.06 0.96 -1.19
C VAL A 91 -21.87 -0.27 -1.51
N LYS A 92 -21.20 -1.34 -1.92
CA LYS A 92 -21.84 -2.63 -2.22
C LYS A 92 -21.05 -3.81 -1.69
N ARG A 93 -21.64 -4.99 -1.75
CA ARG A 93 -20.96 -6.28 -1.53
C ARG A 93 -20.54 -6.88 -2.86
N GLY A 94 -19.43 -7.64 -2.86
CA GLY A 94 -18.91 -8.28 -4.07
C GLY A 94 -17.44 -8.66 -3.97
N ASP A 95 -16.79 -8.75 -5.11
CA ASP A 95 -15.34 -9.03 -5.23
C ASP A 95 -14.54 -7.71 -5.28
N PRO A 96 -13.85 -7.32 -4.19
CA PRO A 96 -13.17 -6.04 -4.13
C PRO A 96 -12.09 -5.89 -5.21
N ILE A 97 -11.33 -6.93 -5.49
CA ILE A 97 -10.22 -6.88 -6.45
C ILE A 97 -10.71 -6.54 -7.86
N LYS A 98 -11.92 -6.99 -8.21
CA LYS A 98 -12.46 -6.78 -9.56
C LYS A 98 -13.35 -5.55 -9.68
N GLU A 99 -14.02 -5.17 -8.61
CA GLU A 99 -15.15 -4.26 -8.68
C GLU A 99 -14.94 -2.94 -7.97
N ASP A 100 -13.93 -2.83 -7.08
CA ASP A 100 -13.62 -1.58 -6.37
C ASP A 100 -13.17 -0.49 -7.35
N LYS A 101 -13.59 0.74 -7.06
CA LYS A 101 -13.18 1.91 -7.84
C LYS A 101 -12.85 3.06 -6.89
N PRO A 102 -11.57 3.37 -6.70
CA PRO A 102 -11.16 4.44 -5.81
C PRO A 102 -11.87 5.77 -6.07
N GLY A 103 -12.48 6.33 -5.02
CA GLY A 103 -13.25 7.58 -5.11
C GLY A 103 -14.68 7.47 -5.65
N GLU A 104 -15.08 6.33 -6.24
CA GLU A 104 -16.41 6.10 -6.80
C GLU A 104 -17.18 4.99 -6.07
N ARG A 105 -16.48 3.92 -5.71
CA ARG A 105 -17.12 2.71 -5.17
C ARG A 105 -16.22 1.99 -4.17
N ILE A 106 -16.81 1.60 -3.04
CA ILE A 106 -16.23 0.71 -2.04
C ILE A 106 -16.94 -0.64 -2.14
N VAL A 107 -16.18 -1.70 -2.34
CA VAL A 107 -16.71 -3.07 -2.43
C VAL A 107 -16.29 -3.86 -1.20
N ILE A 108 -17.27 -4.27 -0.39
CA ILE A 108 -17.05 -5.06 0.83
C ILE A 108 -17.13 -6.53 0.48
N PRO A 109 -16.15 -7.37 0.84
CA PRO A 109 -16.20 -8.80 0.62
C PRO A 109 -17.47 -9.45 1.20
N GLU A 110 -17.98 -10.48 0.55
CA GLU A 110 -19.07 -11.30 1.09
C GLU A 110 -18.54 -12.40 2.02
N SER A 111 -17.28 -12.79 1.83
CA SER A 111 -16.62 -13.79 2.65
C SER A 111 -15.13 -13.49 2.82
N PRO A 112 -14.46 -14.08 3.83
CA PRO A 112 -13.02 -13.94 4.01
C PRO A 112 -12.20 -14.42 2.80
N LEU A 113 -12.74 -15.35 2.01
CA LEU A 113 -12.06 -15.91 0.84
C LEU A 113 -11.91 -14.89 -0.31
N GLN A 114 -12.66 -13.80 -0.29
CA GLN A 114 -12.57 -12.71 -1.26
C GLN A 114 -11.57 -11.62 -0.86
N ILE A 115 -10.95 -11.72 0.31
CA ILE A 115 -9.86 -10.83 0.69
C ILE A 115 -8.64 -11.23 -0.13
N GLY A 116 -8.10 -10.30 -0.89
CA GLY A 116 -6.93 -10.48 -1.72
C GLY A 116 -5.94 -9.33 -1.58
N TYR A 117 -5.05 -9.21 -2.53
CA TYR A 117 -4.15 -8.06 -2.66
C TYR A 117 -3.74 -7.87 -4.11
N ILE A 118 -3.25 -6.67 -4.41
CA ILE A 118 -2.60 -6.35 -5.69
C ILE A 118 -1.13 -6.08 -5.40
N GLU A 119 -0.24 -6.85 -6.01
CA GLU A 119 1.21 -6.61 -5.91
C GLU A 119 1.60 -5.37 -6.70
N ILE A 120 2.35 -4.47 -6.06
CA ILE A 120 2.94 -3.32 -6.74
C ILE A 120 4.40 -3.67 -7.07
N PRO A 121 4.77 -3.78 -8.36
CA PRO A 121 6.14 -4.10 -8.72
C PRO A 121 7.11 -3.06 -8.18
N MET A 122 8.17 -3.51 -7.50
CA MET A 122 9.19 -2.64 -6.91
C MET A 122 9.80 -1.67 -7.92
N ILE A 123 9.93 -2.11 -9.17
CA ILE A 123 10.47 -1.25 -10.23
C ILE A 123 9.61 -0.01 -10.46
N GLN A 124 8.29 -0.12 -10.40
CA GLN A 124 7.39 1.04 -10.55
C GLN A 124 7.57 2.05 -9.42
N LEU A 125 7.80 1.58 -8.20
CA LEU A 125 8.06 2.46 -7.05
C LEU A 125 9.40 3.17 -7.19
N LYS A 126 10.44 2.48 -7.68
CA LYS A 126 11.76 3.05 -7.95
C LYS A 126 11.72 4.07 -9.08
N GLU A 127 11.00 3.79 -10.15
CA GLU A 127 10.74 4.73 -11.24
C GLU A 127 9.98 5.97 -10.73
N SER A 128 8.95 5.77 -9.92
CA SER A 128 8.20 6.87 -9.31
C SER A 128 9.09 7.75 -8.43
N TYR A 129 9.98 7.15 -7.63
CA TYR A 129 10.94 7.88 -6.82
C TYR A 129 11.88 8.76 -7.68
N ILE A 130 12.45 8.21 -8.74
CA ILE A 130 13.32 8.97 -9.66
C ILE A 130 12.56 10.11 -10.34
N ASN A 131 11.33 9.85 -10.80
CA ASN A 131 10.46 10.89 -11.37
C ASN A 131 10.16 12.02 -10.37
N GLN A 132 9.97 11.69 -9.08
CA GLN A 132 9.80 12.70 -8.04
C GLN A 132 11.08 13.51 -7.81
N LEU A 133 12.26 12.89 -7.92
CA LEU A 133 13.52 13.63 -7.86
C LEU A 133 13.64 14.61 -9.02
N PHE A 134 13.31 14.22 -10.26
CA PHE A 134 13.31 15.11 -11.41
C PHE A 134 12.44 16.35 -11.16
N LYS A 135 11.21 16.15 -10.75
CA LYS A 135 10.26 17.23 -10.48
C LYS A 135 10.72 18.16 -9.35
N ARG A 136 11.22 17.60 -8.26
CA ARG A 136 11.63 18.37 -7.07
C ARG A 136 12.90 19.17 -7.28
N LEU A 137 13.86 18.58 -7.98
CA LEU A 137 15.15 19.20 -8.23
C LEU A 137 15.14 20.02 -9.53
N ASN A 138 14.06 19.93 -10.30
CA ASN A 138 13.91 20.53 -11.62
C ASN A 138 15.11 20.22 -12.53
N LYS A 139 15.55 18.96 -12.51
CA LYS A 139 16.65 18.48 -13.35
C LYS A 139 16.50 16.99 -13.64
N THR A 140 17.05 16.56 -14.77
CA THR A 140 17.07 15.16 -15.21
C THR A 140 18.48 14.58 -15.31
N GLU A 141 19.50 15.42 -15.12
CA GLU A 141 20.90 15.01 -15.13
C GLU A 141 21.46 15.00 -13.71
N PHE A 142 22.19 13.96 -13.38
CA PHE A 142 22.76 13.74 -12.06
C PHE A 142 24.27 13.50 -12.16
N THR A 143 25.00 14.04 -11.21
CA THR A 143 26.43 13.75 -11.05
C THR A 143 26.64 12.31 -10.60
N LYS A 144 27.86 11.80 -10.77
CA LYS A 144 28.21 10.45 -10.31
C LYS A 144 27.87 10.23 -8.83
N LYS A 145 28.15 11.18 -7.95
CA LYS A 145 27.86 11.09 -6.52
C LYS A 145 26.35 11.04 -6.23
N GLU A 146 25.56 11.78 -6.99
CA GLU A 146 24.10 11.74 -6.85
C GLU A 146 23.54 10.40 -7.32
N ILE A 147 24.07 9.83 -8.40
CA ILE A 147 23.68 8.49 -8.87
C ILE A 147 24.05 7.41 -7.83
N GLU A 148 25.25 7.50 -7.24
CA GLU A 148 25.66 6.61 -6.15
C GLU A 148 24.71 6.72 -4.96
N PHE A 149 24.32 7.93 -4.57
CA PHE A 149 23.36 8.16 -3.49
C PHE A 149 21.97 7.60 -3.81
N ILE A 150 21.46 7.81 -5.04
CA ILE A 150 20.17 7.25 -5.48
C ILE A 150 20.23 5.72 -5.45
N ALA A 151 21.32 5.14 -5.95
CA ALA A 151 21.53 3.70 -5.99
C ALA A 151 21.48 3.08 -4.58
N GLU A 152 22.13 3.72 -3.61
CA GLU A 152 22.06 3.30 -2.22
C GLU A 152 20.64 3.45 -1.65
N ASP A 153 19.96 4.55 -1.94
CA ASP A 153 18.62 4.83 -1.42
C ASP A 153 17.55 3.84 -1.90
N ILE A 154 17.63 3.38 -3.13
CA ILE A 154 16.66 2.43 -3.71
C ILE A 154 17.16 0.98 -3.75
N LYS A 155 18.32 0.71 -3.15
CA LYS A 155 18.95 -0.62 -3.09
C LYS A 155 19.11 -1.23 -4.49
N GLU A 156 19.78 -0.48 -5.38
CA GLU A 156 20.04 -0.89 -6.75
C GLU A 156 21.51 -0.68 -7.15
N SER A 157 21.93 -1.31 -8.24
CA SER A 157 23.23 -1.03 -8.82
C SER A 157 23.28 0.35 -9.50
N ILE A 158 24.45 0.98 -9.52
CA ILE A 158 24.67 2.24 -10.22
C ILE A 158 24.24 2.13 -11.69
N GLY A 159 24.57 1.02 -12.35
CA GLY A 159 24.19 0.78 -13.75
C GLY A 159 22.67 0.68 -13.96
N THR A 160 21.95 0.06 -13.01
CA THR A 160 20.48 0.02 -13.06
C THR A 160 19.88 1.42 -12.92
N VAL A 161 20.40 2.21 -11.97
CA VAL A 161 19.94 3.60 -11.77
C VAL A 161 20.17 4.46 -12.99
N GLN A 162 21.32 4.34 -13.63
CA GLN A 162 21.63 5.08 -14.87
C GLN A 162 20.62 4.75 -15.97
N LYS A 163 20.33 3.47 -16.20
CA LYS A 163 19.33 3.04 -17.19
C LYS A 163 17.92 3.56 -16.86
N LEU A 164 17.54 3.56 -15.58
CA LEU A 164 16.25 4.10 -15.15
C LEU A 164 16.17 5.62 -15.40
N ILE A 165 17.22 6.36 -15.07
CA ILE A 165 17.30 7.80 -15.31
C ILE A 165 17.19 8.10 -16.82
N GLU A 166 17.94 7.40 -17.67
CA GLU A 166 17.88 7.53 -19.12
C GLU A 166 16.46 7.28 -19.63
N LYS A 167 15.87 6.14 -19.28
CA LYS A 167 14.51 5.77 -19.67
C LYS A 167 13.48 6.83 -19.29
N LEU A 168 13.59 7.38 -18.07
CA LEU A 168 12.60 8.31 -17.53
C LEU A 168 12.82 9.74 -18.03
N ARG A 169 14.05 10.12 -18.38
CA ARG A 169 14.38 11.43 -18.96
C ARG A 169 13.65 11.66 -20.28
N ASP A 170 13.55 10.64 -21.12
CA ASP A 170 12.90 10.73 -22.43
C ASP A 170 11.38 10.96 -22.33
N ASN A 171 10.82 10.79 -21.13
CA ASN A 171 9.39 10.97 -20.85
C ASN A 171 9.10 12.18 -19.93
N PHE A 172 10.12 12.96 -19.56
CA PHE A 172 10.00 14.12 -18.68
C PHE A 172 9.95 15.42 -19.47
#